data_6c92c29c36db7613fa4b8d1189b1741b
#
_entry.id   6c92c29c36db7613fa4b8d1189b1741b
#
_cell.length_a   1.000
_cell.length_b   1.000
_cell.length_c   1.000
_cell.angle_alpha   90.00
_cell.angle_beta   90.00
_cell.angle_gamma   90.00
#
_symmetry.space_group_name_H-M   'P 1'
#
loop_
_entity.id
_entity.type
_entity.pdbx_description
1 polymer ?
#
loop_
_entity_poly.entity_id
_entity_poly.type
_entity_poly.pdbx_seq_one_letter_code
_entity_poly.pdbx_strand_id
1 'polypeptide(L)'
;KARQLKTSILRKLGRKEEALALVAESLQIDRFNMGCRFEHYLLTRDVKVLEEMKELMRGWAHGYIEYALDFAAAGLYEEALSLLECHVTGTTEIYPVVYYAMGYFHTCKGDESKALEYYQRAEKENHSYCFPNRIEEVLILQDALRLNIHGAKAAYSLGNFWYANRQYDNAIACWEHSAAINPAYPTVWRNLSLAYYNKRDDKQKALETLEKAYALDEHDSRILMELDQLYKRLGRPHSERLAFLEAHLPEVEQRDDLSIERITLYNQSGRYAEAKELIAARNFHPWEGGEGKITGQYVLCRVELAKIALSEKRYADALVLLDETDACPFNL
;
A
#
# COMPACT_ATOMS: atom_id res chain seq x y z
N LYS A 1 27.87 -6.64 -8.01
CA LYS A 1 27.47 -7.81 -8.85
C LYS A 1 28.68 -8.57 -9.41
N ALA A 2 29.58 -7.95 -10.21
CA ALA A 2 30.69 -8.67 -10.85
C ALA A 2 31.62 -9.41 -9.86
N ARG A 3 31.99 -8.78 -8.74
CA ARG A 3 32.83 -9.40 -7.69
C ARG A 3 32.10 -10.57 -7.02
N GLN A 4 30.81 -10.43 -6.68
CA GLN A 4 29.99 -11.51 -6.16
C GLN A 4 29.96 -12.70 -7.14
N LEU A 5 29.64 -12.48 -8.40
CA LEU A 5 29.60 -13.55 -9.42
C LEU A 5 30.97 -14.24 -9.57
N LYS A 6 32.05 -13.47 -9.60
CA LYS A 6 33.41 -14.04 -9.63
C LYS A 6 33.69 -14.90 -8.40
N THR A 7 33.27 -14.45 -7.21
CA THR A 7 33.41 -15.23 -5.96
C THR A 7 32.60 -16.52 -6.04
N SER A 8 31.36 -16.49 -6.53
CA SER A 8 30.51 -17.66 -6.73
C SER A 8 31.19 -18.69 -7.67
N ILE A 9 31.76 -18.21 -8.79
CA ILE A 9 32.48 -19.06 -9.74
C ILE A 9 33.72 -19.71 -9.07
N LEU A 10 34.53 -18.93 -8.35
CA LEU A 10 35.70 -19.46 -7.65
C LEU A 10 35.30 -20.51 -6.61
N ARG A 11 34.21 -20.28 -5.86
CA ARG A 11 33.66 -21.25 -4.89
C ARG A 11 33.23 -22.55 -5.60
N LYS A 12 32.50 -22.45 -6.72
CA LYS A 12 32.04 -23.62 -7.50
C LYS A 12 33.21 -24.40 -8.12
N LEU A 13 34.34 -23.74 -8.43
CA LEU A 13 35.57 -24.36 -8.88
C LEU A 13 36.44 -24.94 -7.75
N GLY A 14 36.02 -24.81 -6.48
CA GLY A 14 36.79 -25.27 -5.34
C GLY A 14 38.01 -24.40 -4.99
N ARG A 15 38.17 -23.20 -5.63
CA ARG A 15 39.29 -22.27 -5.41
C ARG A 15 39.03 -21.38 -4.18
N LYS A 16 38.96 -22.04 -3.02
CA LYS A 16 38.47 -21.43 -1.77
C LYS A 16 39.33 -20.24 -1.30
N GLU A 17 40.65 -20.35 -1.34
CA GLU A 17 41.58 -19.31 -0.88
C GLU A 17 41.43 -18.04 -1.74
N GLU A 18 41.30 -18.18 -3.05
CA GLU A 18 41.12 -17.07 -3.99
C GLU A 18 39.74 -16.41 -3.83
N ALA A 19 38.72 -17.23 -3.58
CA ALA A 19 37.39 -16.73 -3.31
C ALA A 19 37.36 -15.88 -2.03
N LEU A 20 37.99 -16.36 -0.95
CA LEU A 20 38.09 -15.64 0.32
C LEU A 20 38.92 -14.34 0.19
N ALA A 21 40.03 -14.35 -0.55
CA ALA A 21 40.80 -13.16 -0.83
C ALA A 21 39.97 -12.09 -1.58
N LEU A 22 39.21 -12.51 -2.59
CA LEU A 22 38.33 -11.62 -3.34
C LEU A 22 37.18 -11.06 -2.46
N VAL A 23 36.63 -11.87 -1.56
CA VAL A 23 35.64 -11.40 -0.57
C VAL A 23 36.24 -10.32 0.32
N ALA A 24 37.43 -10.59 0.90
CA ALA A 24 38.11 -9.64 1.80
C ALA A 24 38.36 -8.29 1.10
N GLU A 25 38.91 -8.32 -0.13
CA GLU A 25 39.13 -7.12 -0.93
C GLU A 25 37.81 -6.39 -1.22
N SER A 26 36.74 -7.15 -1.56
CA SER A 26 35.45 -6.55 -1.92
C SER A 26 34.80 -5.85 -0.71
N LEU A 27 34.94 -6.41 0.48
CA LEU A 27 34.37 -5.83 1.70
C LEU A 27 35.20 -4.63 2.25
N GLN A 28 36.47 -4.52 1.86
CA GLN A 28 37.27 -3.29 2.09
C GLN A 28 36.79 -2.14 1.23
N ILE A 29 36.38 -2.43 -0.03
CA ILE A 29 35.87 -1.42 -0.95
C ILE A 29 34.44 -1.00 -0.57
N ASP A 30 33.59 -1.98 -0.30
CA ASP A 30 32.18 -1.79 0.06
C ASP A 30 31.76 -2.79 1.12
N ARG A 31 31.64 -2.32 2.37
CA ARG A 31 31.20 -3.13 3.51
C ARG A 31 29.75 -3.61 3.38
N PHE A 32 28.94 -2.97 2.54
CA PHE A 32 27.56 -3.33 2.29
C PHE A 32 27.37 -4.22 1.06
N ASN A 33 28.43 -4.82 0.55
CA ASN A 33 28.32 -5.83 -0.49
C ASN A 33 27.80 -7.16 0.08
N MET A 34 26.46 -7.23 0.24
CA MET A 34 25.79 -8.38 0.87
C MET A 34 25.96 -9.66 0.07
N GLY A 35 26.05 -9.57 -1.25
CA GLY A 35 26.35 -10.75 -2.09
C GLY A 35 27.72 -11.37 -1.76
N CYS A 36 28.76 -10.57 -1.56
CA CYS A 36 30.07 -11.08 -1.13
C CYS A 36 30.06 -11.55 0.34
N ARG A 37 29.26 -10.95 1.23
CA ARG A 37 29.09 -11.44 2.62
C ARG A 37 28.40 -12.81 2.62
N PHE A 38 27.37 -12.98 1.80
CA PHE A 38 26.70 -14.27 1.71
C PHE A 38 27.63 -15.34 1.12
N GLU A 39 28.43 -15.02 0.09
CA GLU A 39 29.48 -15.92 -0.41
C GLU A 39 30.53 -16.27 0.64
N HIS A 40 30.91 -15.31 1.52
CA HIS A 40 31.79 -15.56 2.66
C HIS A 40 31.17 -16.62 3.58
N TYR A 41 29.90 -16.47 3.95
CA TYR A 41 29.18 -17.49 4.72
C TYR A 41 29.14 -18.84 4.02
N LEU A 42 28.86 -18.88 2.72
CA LEU A 42 28.80 -20.12 1.95
C LEU A 42 30.17 -20.85 1.92
N LEU A 43 31.28 -20.10 1.90
CA LEU A 43 32.65 -20.63 1.90
C LEU A 43 33.12 -21.14 3.28
N THR A 44 32.70 -20.46 4.33
CA THR A 44 33.21 -20.71 5.68
C THR A 44 32.23 -21.47 6.57
N ARG A 45 30.94 -21.34 6.31
CA ARG A 45 29.83 -21.79 7.18
C ARG A 45 29.89 -21.15 8.60
N ASP A 46 30.57 -20.01 8.72
CA ASP A 46 30.62 -19.25 9.96
C ASP A 46 29.32 -18.50 10.21
N VAL A 47 28.60 -18.90 11.25
CA VAL A 47 27.31 -18.32 11.64
C VAL A 47 27.46 -16.83 11.98
N LYS A 48 28.60 -16.40 12.53
CA LYS A 48 28.85 -14.99 12.85
C LYS A 48 28.79 -14.10 11.59
N VAL A 49 29.36 -14.57 10.48
CA VAL A 49 29.32 -13.86 9.20
C VAL A 49 27.89 -13.71 8.71
N LEU A 50 27.05 -14.74 8.90
CA LEU A 50 25.64 -14.69 8.53
C LEU A 50 24.85 -13.71 9.40
N GLU A 51 25.06 -13.72 10.72
CA GLU A 51 24.38 -12.82 11.65
C GLU A 51 24.76 -11.36 11.40
N GLU A 52 26.05 -11.05 11.17
CA GLU A 52 26.49 -9.71 10.76
C GLU A 52 25.80 -9.25 9.46
N MET A 53 25.64 -10.15 8.49
CA MET A 53 24.91 -9.83 7.26
C MET A 53 23.43 -9.52 7.54
N LYS A 54 22.76 -10.33 8.34
CA LYS A 54 21.37 -10.13 8.72
C LYS A 54 21.15 -8.79 9.44
N GLU A 55 22.02 -8.45 10.38
CA GLU A 55 22.00 -7.16 11.08
C GLU A 55 22.13 -5.98 10.12
N LEU A 56 23.04 -6.06 9.16
CA LEU A 56 23.21 -5.01 8.14
C LEU A 56 22.02 -4.92 7.19
N MET A 57 21.38 -6.02 6.86
CA MET A 57 20.20 -6.07 5.99
C MET A 57 18.92 -5.66 6.73
N ARG A 58 18.90 -5.62 8.05
CA ARG A 58 17.80 -5.15 8.91
C ARG A 58 16.44 -5.80 8.61
N GLY A 59 16.42 -7.04 8.17
CA GLY A 59 15.19 -7.74 7.80
C GLY A 59 14.47 -7.17 6.56
N TRP A 60 15.11 -6.28 5.77
CA TRP A 60 14.48 -5.65 4.63
C TRP A 60 14.35 -6.59 3.44
N ALA A 61 13.13 -7.10 3.21
CA ALA A 61 12.82 -8.12 2.21
C ALA A 61 13.34 -7.81 0.81
N HIS A 62 13.19 -6.55 0.36
CA HIS A 62 13.64 -6.16 -1.00
C HIS A 62 15.13 -6.32 -1.22
N GLY A 63 15.94 -6.15 -0.17
CA GLY A 63 17.39 -6.42 -0.25
C GLY A 63 17.68 -7.90 -0.47
N TYR A 64 16.98 -8.78 0.28
CA TYR A 64 17.12 -10.23 0.09
C TYR A 64 16.66 -10.68 -1.29
N ILE A 65 15.52 -10.16 -1.79
CA ILE A 65 15.01 -10.45 -3.14
C ILE A 65 16.03 -10.01 -4.20
N GLU A 66 16.61 -8.81 -4.08
CA GLU A 66 17.57 -8.28 -5.06
C GLU A 66 18.80 -9.18 -5.21
N TYR A 67 19.42 -9.56 -4.09
CA TYR A 67 20.59 -10.45 -4.14
C TYR A 67 20.21 -11.88 -4.55
N ALA A 68 19.03 -12.36 -4.17
CA ALA A 68 18.54 -13.67 -4.62
C ALA A 68 18.31 -13.70 -6.14
N LEU A 69 17.77 -12.64 -6.72
CA LEU A 69 17.62 -12.49 -8.16
C LEU A 69 18.98 -12.44 -8.88
N ASP A 70 20.00 -11.82 -8.28
CA ASP A 70 21.37 -11.83 -8.84
C ASP A 70 21.96 -13.26 -8.87
N PHE A 71 21.72 -14.08 -7.86
CA PHE A 71 22.10 -15.50 -7.86
C PHE A 71 21.29 -16.28 -8.91
N ALA A 72 19.98 -16.08 -8.94
CA ALA A 72 19.08 -16.78 -9.87
C ALA A 72 19.40 -16.45 -11.34
N ALA A 73 19.75 -15.20 -11.66
CA ALA A 73 20.18 -14.79 -12.99
C ALA A 73 21.46 -15.52 -13.47
N ALA A 74 22.27 -16.01 -12.53
CA ALA A 74 23.44 -16.85 -12.83
C ALA A 74 23.14 -18.37 -12.78
N GLY A 75 21.86 -18.77 -12.65
CA GLY A 75 21.45 -20.18 -12.51
C GLY A 75 21.75 -20.77 -11.13
N LEU A 76 22.11 -19.96 -10.14
CA LEU A 76 22.47 -20.38 -8.78
C LEU A 76 21.24 -20.39 -7.88
N TYR A 77 20.20 -21.17 -8.26
CA TYR A 77 18.91 -21.21 -7.58
C TYR A 77 18.99 -21.72 -6.13
N GLU A 78 19.91 -22.63 -5.81
CA GLU A 78 20.12 -23.12 -4.44
C GLU A 78 20.62 -22.00 -3.51
N GLU A 79 21.54 -21.18 -4.00
CA GLU A 79 22.07 -20.05 -3.29
C GLU A 79 21.00 -18.98 -3.12
N ALA A 80 20.19 -18.71 -4.16
CA ALA A 80 19.07 -17.79 -4.10
C ALA A 80 18.04 -18.23 -3.06
N LEU A 81 17.63 -19.47 -3.07
CA LEU A 81 16.72 -20.06 -2.07
C LEU A 81 17.28 -19.98 -0.67
N SER A 82 18.56 -20.37 -0.47
CA SER A 82 19.22 -20.32 0.83
C SER A 82 19.30 -18.91 1.39
N LEU A 83 19.48 -17.89 0.53
CA LEU A 83 19.47 -16.49 0.96
C LEU A 83 18.08 -16.03 1.38
N LEU A 84 17.03 -16.37 0.63
CA LEU A 84 15.67 -16.04 1.00
C LEU A 84 15.22 -16.76 2.28
N GLU A 85 15.67 -18.01 2.49
CA GLU A 85 15.40 -18.76 3.74
C GLU A 85 15.99 -18.06 4.95
N CYS A 86 17.16 -17.40 4.82
CA CYS A 86 17.74 -16.60 5.90
C CYS A 86 16.82 -15.42 6.31
N HIS A 87 16.05 -14.86 5.38
CA HIS A 87 15.06 -13.84 5.69
C HIS A 87 13.83 -14.45 6.36
N VAL A 88 13.27 -15.53 5.79
CA VAL A 88 12.07 -16.20 6.31
C VAL A 88 12.26 -16.67 7.76
N THR A 89 13.42 -17.25 8.07
CA THR A 89 13.72 -17.74 9.44
C THR A 89 13.98 -16.63 10.45
N GLY A 90 14.25 -15.42 10.01
CA GLY A 90 14.56 -14.25 10.85
C GLY A 90 13.43 -13.26 11.04
N THR A 91 12.23 -13.48 10.46
CA THR A 91 11.16 -12.51 10.39
C THR A 91 9.81 -13.17 10.69
N THR A 92 8.92 -12.47 11.39
CA THR A 92 7.57 -12.96 11.72
C THR A 92 6.53 -12.60 10.66
N GLU A 93 6.73 -11.49 9.95
CA GLU A 93 5.87 -11.05 8.84
C GLU A 93 6.67 -11.11 7.54
N ILE A 94 6.26 -12.00 6.64
CA ILE A 94 6.97 -12.20 5.38
C ILE A 94 6.34 -11.35 4.28
N TYR A 95 7.16 -10.55 3.61
CA TYR A 95 6.75 -9.85 2.40
C TYR A 95 6.41 -10.89 1.32
N PRO A 96 5.17 -10.90 0.78
CA PRO A 96 4.66 -12.02 -0.04
C PRO A 96 5.53 -12.39 -1.23
N VAL A 97 6.20 -11.40 -1.86
CA VAL A 97 7.06 -11.62 -3.02
C VAL A 97 8.26 -12.53 -2.71
N VAL A 98 8.67 -12.63 -1.44
CA VAL A 98 9.72 -13.58 -1.03
C VAL A 98 9.29 -15.01 -1.32
N TYR A 99 8.07 -15.40 -0.90
CA TYR A 99 7.55 -16.74 -1.19
C TYR A 99 7.25 -16.96 -2.67
N TYR A 100 6.74 -15.95 -3.37
CA TYR A 100 6.59 -16.03 -4.82
C TYR A 100 7.93 -16.26 -5.52
N ALA A 101 9.00 -15.56 -5.13
CA ALA A 101 10.34 -15.75 -5.68
C ALA A 101 10.89 -17.15 -5.37
N MET A 102 10.72 -17.65 -4.14
CA MET A 102 11.11 -19.01 -3.77
C MET A 102 10.37 -20.06 -4.62
N GLY A 103 9.07 -19.89 -4.82
CA GLY A 103 8.29 -20.75 -5.71
C GLY A 103 8.85 -20.74 -7.14
N TYR A 104 9.10 -19.57 -7.70
CA TYR A 104 9.65 -19.42 -9.04
C TYR A 104 11.02 -20.10 -9.18
N PHE A 105 11.91 -19.98 -8.19
CA PHE A 105 13.21 -20.64 -8.22
C PHE A 105 13.07 -22.17 -8.17
N HIS A 106 12.05 -22.70 -7.48
CA HIS A 106 11.72 -24.13 -7.54
C HIS A 106 11.19 -24.54 -8.91
N THR A 107 10.35 -23.73 -9.56
CA THR A 107 9.94 -23.97 -10.96
C THR A 107 11.16 -24.03 -11.89
N CYS A 108 12.08 -23.08 -11.76
CA CYS A 108 13.32 -23.05 -12.57
C CYS A 108 14.20 -24.29 -12.34
N LYS A 109 14.09 -24.96 -11.19
CA LYS A 109 14.76 -26.24 -10.90
C LYS A 109 13.96 -27.47 -11.35
N GLY A 110 12.74 -27.29 -11.88
CA GLY A 110 11.87 -28.39 -12.30
C GLY A 110 11.02 -28.99 -11.18
N ASP A 111 10.94 -28.36 -9.99
CA ASP A 111 10.15 -28.82 -8.84
C ASP A 111 8.86 -27.98 -8.71
N GLU A 112 7.92 -28.23 -9.62
CA GLU A 112 6.62 -27.52 -9.62
C GLU A 112 5.75 -27.84 -8.38
N SER A 113 5.93 -28.99 -7.74
CA SER A 113 5.21 -29.35 -6.54
C SER A 113 5.58 -28.40 -5.39
N LYS A 114 6.87 -28.21 -5.20
CA LYS A 114 7.37 -27.31 -4.17
C LYS A 114 7.14 -25.84 -4.49
N ALA A 115 7.17 -25.49 -5.78
CA ALA A 115 6.79 -24.17 -6.24
C ALA A 115 5.34 -23.83 -5.82
N LEU A 116 4.40 -24.75 -6.07
CA LEU A 116 3.00 -24.57 -5.67
C LEU A 116 2.83 -24.39 -4.15
N GLU A 117 3.58 -25.14 -3.32
CA GLU A 117 3.56 -24.96 -1.87
C GLU A 117 3.94 -23.53 -1.46
N TYR A 118 5.00 -22.96 -2.07
CA TYR A 118 5.42 -21.59 -1.80
C TYR A 118 4.42 -20.55 -2.30
N TYR A 119 3.82 -20.75 -3.48
CA TYR A 119 2.76 -19.88 -3.98
C TYR A 119 1.54 -19.87 -3.06
N GLN A 120 1.15 -21.03 -2.52
CA GLN A 120 0.08 -21.12 -1.54
C GLN A 120 0.42 -20.47 -0.19
N ARG A 121 1.70 -20.45 0.20
CA ARG A 121 2.16 -19.69 1.38
C ARG A 121 2.05 -18.19 1.11
N ALA A 122 2.53 -17.73 -0.04
CA ALA A 122 2.43 -16.32 -0.44
C ALA A 122 0.98 -15.80 -0.40
N GLU A 123 0.00 -16.61 -0.85
CA GLU A 123 -1.42 -16.25 -0.80
C GLU A 123 -1.97 -16.06 0.63
N LYS A 124 -1.34 -16.64 1.65
CA LYS A 124 -1.76 -16.48 3.05
C LYS A 124 -1.19 -15.24 3.71
N GLU A 125 -0.12 -14.68 3.18
CA GLU A 125 0.54 -13.50 3.72
C GLU A 125 -0.31 -12.23 3.55
N ASN A 126 0.03 -11.20 4.32
CA ASN A 126 -0.59 -9.89 4.21
C ASN A 126 -0.09 -9.15 2.95
N HIS A 127 -1.01 -8.77 2.06
CA HIS A 127 -0.70 -8.04 0.83
C HIS A 127 -1.01 -6.53 0.91
N SER A 128 -1.33 -6.00 2.08
CA SER A 128 -1.77 -4.60 2.23
C SER A 128 -0.74 -3.58 1.72
N TYR A 129 0.55 -3.88 1.81
CA TYR A 129 1.64 -3.04 1.32
C TYR A 129 2.56 -3.79 0.34
N CYS A 130 2.01 -4.77 -0.37
CA CYS A 130 2.75 -5.53 -1.36
C CYS A 130 2.71 -4.83 -2.72
N PHE A 131 3.80 -4.16 -3.08
CA PHE A 131 3.95 -3.42 -4.33
C PHE A 131 5.16 -3.94 -5.13
N PRO A 132 4.98 -4.95 -5.98
CA PRO A 132 6.03 -5.40 -6.91
C PRO A 132 6.52 -4.24 -7.77
N ASN A 133 7.84 -4.14 -7.95
CA ASN A 133 8.44 -3.00 -8.65
C ASN A 133 9.58 -3.37 -9.60
N ARG A 134 9.91 -4.67 -9.72
CA ARG A 134 10.94 -5.19 -10.63
C ARG A 134 10.30 -5.97 -11.76
N ILE A 135 10.93 -5.93 -12.93
CA ILE A 135 10.43 -6.68 -14.10
C ILE A 135 10.48 -8.20 -13.87
N GLU A 136 11.46 -8.68 -13.12
CA GLU A 136 11.57 -10.10 -12.74
C GLU A 136 10.37 -10.57 -11.92
N GLU A 137 9.78 -9.69 -11.11
CA GLU A 137 8.60 -10.00 -10.31
C GLU A 137 7.36 -10.24 -11.17
N VAL A 138 7.32 -9.69 -12.40
CA VAL A 138 6.27 -10.01 -13.38
C VAL A 138 6.34 -11.48 -13.77
N LEU A 139 7.54 -11.98 -14.10
CA LEU A 139 7.73 -13.40 -14.47
C LEU A 139 7.39 -14.32 -13.30
N ILE A 140 7.81 -13.94 -12.10
CA ILE A 140 7.52 -14.65 -10.85
C ILE A 140 6.01 -14.76 -10.62
N LEU A 141 5.27 -13.65 -10.72
CA LEU A 141 3.83 -13.62 -10.49
C LEU A 141 3.04 -14.31 -11.61
N GLN A 142 3.50 -14.22 -12.85
CA GLN A 142 2.90 -14.95 -13.97
C GLN A 142 3.05 -16.46 -13.80
N ASP A 143 4.20 -16.95 -13.34
CA ASP A 143 4.40 -18.36 -13.05
C ASP A 143 3.53 -18.83 -11.87
N ALA A 144 3.40 -17.97 -10.84
CA ALA A 144 2.49 -18.22 -9.72
C ALA A 144 1.04 -18.37 -10.20
N LEU A 145 0.57 -17.53 -11.11
CA LEU A 145 -0.78 -17.63 -11.70
C LEU A 145 -0.94 -18.87 -12.58
N ARG A 146 0.12 -19.31 -13.24
CA ARG A 146 0.11 -20.54 -14.06
C ARG A 146 -0.11 -21.78 -13.22
N LEU A 147 0.60 -21.90 -12.09
CA LEU A 147 0.59 -23.08 -11.23
C LEU A 147 -0.51 -23.03 -10.17
N ASN A 148 -0.75 -21.87 -9.57
CA ASN A 148 -1.78 -21.68 -8.56
C ASN A 148 -2.99 -20.91 -9.12
N ILE A 149 -3.80 -21.58 -9.91
CA ILE A 149 -4.98 -21.00 -10.59
C ILE A 149 -6.04 -20.42 -9.62
N HIS A 150 -5.94 -20.72 -8.33
CA HIS A 150 -6.80 -20.17 -7.27
C HIS A 150 -6.13 -19.02 -6.50
N GLY A 151 -4.98 -18.57 -6.93
CA GLY A 151 -4.21 -17.49 -6.31
C GLY A 151 -4.74 -16.10 -6.69
N ALA A 152 -5.63 -15.54 -5.90
CA ALA A 152 -6.20 -14.22 -6.15
C ALA A 152 -5.19 -13.09 -5.92
N LYS A 153 -4.30 -13.25 -4.92
CA LYS A 153 -3.37 -12.19 -4.51
C LYS A 153 -2.18 -12.02 -5.44
N ALA A 154 -1.77 -13.10 -6.14
CA ALA A 154 -0.79 -12.97 -7.21
C ALA A 154 -1.33 -12.09 -8.35
N ALA A 155 -2.57 -12.30 -8.79
CA ALA A 155 -3.24 -11.46 -9.79
C ALA A 155 -3.38 -10.00 -9.32
N TYR A 156 -3.78 -9.80 -8.06
CA TYR A 156 -3.84 -8.47 -7.45
C TYR A 156 -2.49 -7.75 -7.47
N SER A 157 -1.44 -8.42 -7.05
CA SER A 157 -0.07 -7.86 -6.99
C SER A 157 0.45 -7.53 -8.39
N LEU A 158 0.19 -8.39 -9.37
CA LEU A 158 0.56 -8.14 -10.78
C LEU A 158 -0.22 -6.94 -11.34
N GLY A 159 -1.50 -6.79 -10.99
CA GLY A 159 -2.30 -5.61 -11.34
C GLY A 159 -1.70 -4.32 -10.77
N ASN A 160 -1.22 -4.34 -9.51
CA ASN A 160 -0.55 -3.19 -8.89
C ASN A 160 0.72 -2.80 -9.67
N PHE A 161 1.53 -3.80 -10.08
CA PHE A 161 2.70 -3.55 -10.93
C PHE A 161 2.33 -2.88 -12.25
N TRP A 162 1.34 -3.40 -12.96
CA TRP A 162 0.92 -2.85 -14.25
C TRP A 162 0.34 -1.45 -14.10
N TYR A 163 -0.43 -1.18 -13.04
CA TYR A 163 -0.99 0.15 -12.80
C TYR A 163 0.11 1.20 -12.54
N ALA A 164 1.10 0.85 -11.71
CA ALA A 164 2.25 1.72 -11.42
C ALA A 164 3.05 2.04 -12.70
N ASN A 165 3.14 1.06 -13.63
CA ASN A 165 3.82 1.22 -14.92
C ASN A 165 2.90 1.77 -16.02
N ARG A 166 1.72 2.31 -15.67
CA ARG A 166 0.74 2.94 -16.59
C ARG A 166 0.18 1.99 -17.66
N GLN A 167 0.29 0.69 -17.46
CA GLN A 167 -0.33 -0.34 -18.29
C GLN A 167 -1.73 -0.66 -17.75
N TYR A 168 -2.62 0.33 -17.85
CA TYR A 168 -3.91 0.32 -17.15
C TYR A 168 -4.84 -0.82 -17.57
N ASP A 169 -4.81 -1.21 -18.85
CA ASP A 169 -5.63 -2.31 -19.37
C ASP A 169 -5.19 -3.65 -18.79
N ASN A 170 -3.88 -3.88 -18.70
CA ASN A 170 -3.31 -5.05 -18.07
C ASN A 170 -3.60 -5.07 -16.57
N ALA A 171 -3.55 -3.90 -15.90
CA ALA A 171 -3.88 -3.79 -14.49
C ALA A 171 -5.35 -4.16 -14.22
N ILE A 172 -6.29 -3.60 -14.99
CA ILE A 172 -7.72 -3.88 -14.87
C ILE A 172 -7.97 -5.37 -15.09
N ALA A 173 -7.42 -5.98 -16.15
CA ALA A 173 -7.59 -7.40 -16.43
C ALA A 173 -7.09 -8.29 -15.29
N CYS A 174 -5.93 -7.94 -14.70
CA CYS A 174 -5.39 -8.68 -13.53
C CYS A 174 -6.29 -8.53 -12.30
N TRP A 175 -6.82 -7.34 -12.02
CA TRP A 175 -7.71 -7.12 -10.89
C TRP A 175 -9.09 -7.75 -11.11
N GLU A 176 -9.65 -7.72 -12.33
CA GLU A 176 -10.86 -8.45 -12.69
C GLU A 176 -10.68 -9.96 -12.48
N HIS A 177 -9.52 -10.50 -12.88
CA HIS A 177 -9.17 -11.91 -12.63
C HIS A 177 -9.07 -12.22 -11.13
N SER A 178 -8.39 -11.37 -10.36
CA SER A 178 -8.31 -11.50 -8.90
C SER A 178 -9.69 -11.50 -8.25
N ALA A 179 -10.57 -10.56 -8.65
CA ALA A 179 -11.93 -10.43 -8.14
C ALA A 179 -12.83 -11.63 -8.52
N ALA A 180 -12.57 -12.26 -9.66
CA ALA A 180 -13.27 -13.49 -10.09
C ALA A 180 -12.88 -14.70 -9.24
N ILE A 181 -11.59 -14.81 -8.85
CA ILE A 181 -11.10 -15.89 -7.98
C ILE A 181 -11.56 -15.67 -6.53
N ASN A 182 -11.40 -14.46 -6.01
CA ASN A 182 -11.82 -14.11 -4.65
C ASN A 182 -12.69 -12.85 -4.65
N PRO A 183 -14.02 -13.03 -4.80
CA PRO A 183 -14.94 -11.89 -4.78
C PRO A 183 -15.08 -11.21 -3.41
N ALA A 184 -14.56 -11.80 -2.34
CA ALA A 184 -14.57 -11.25 -0.99
C ALA A 184 -13.32 -10.42 -0.65
N TYR A 185 -12.55 -9.96 -1.65
CA TYR A 185 -11.34 -9.17 -1.44
C TYR A 185 -11.62 -7.67 -1.71
N PRO A 186 -11.92 -6.84 -0.68
CA PRO A 186 -12.41 -5.46 -0.85
C PRO A 186 -11.42 -4.56 -1.58
N THR A 187 -10.10 -4.69 -1.30
CA THR A 187 -9.06 -3.86 -1.92
C THR A 187 -9.01 -3.97 -3.44
N VAL A 188 -9.33 -5.15 -3.99
CA VAL A 188 -9.39 -5.35 -5.45
C VAL A 188 -10.53 -4.56 -6.06
N TRP A 189 -11.72 -4.61 -5.46
CA TRP A 189 -12.88 -3.85 -5.92
C TRP A 189 -12.67 -2.35 -5.84
N ARG A 190 -12.01 -1.89 -4.75
CA ARG A 190 -11.60 -0.49 -4.60
C ARG A 190 -10.63 -0.06 -5.71
N ASN A 191 -9.61 -0.86 -6.02
CA ASN A 191 -8.65 -0.55 -7.09
C ASN A 191 -9.30 -0.55 -8.47
N LEU A 192 -10.22 -1.47 -8.74
CA LEU A 192 -11.05 -1.49 -9.96
C LEU A 192 -11.86 -0.21 -10.09
N SER A 193 -12.51 0.25 -9.02
CA SER A 193 -13.27 1.51 -9.04
C SER A 193 -12.41 2.68 -9.47
N LEU A 194 -11.21 2.84 -8.86
CA LEU A 194 -10.28 3.90 -9.23
C LEU A 194 -9.86 3.83 -10.70
N ALA A 195 -9.64 2.63 -11.22
CA ALA A 195 -9.24 2.44 -12.61
C ALA A 195 -10.39 2.70 -13.58
N TYR A 196 -11.59 2.23 -13.30
CA TYR A 196 -12.76 2.51 -14.14
C TYR A 196 -13.07 4.00 -14.18
N TYR A 197 -13.05 4.69 -13.04
CA TYR A 197 -13.30 6.14 -13.03
C TYR A 197 -12.22 6.92 -13.77
N ASN A 198 -10.94 6.71 -13.42
CA ASN A 198 -9.86 7.57 -13.87
C ASN A 198 -9.29 7.21 -15.26
N LYS A 199 -9.47 5.95 -15.72
CA LYS A 199 -8.79 5.43 -16.92
C LYS A 199 -9.76 4.96 -18.00
N ARG A 200 -11.00 4.62 -17.64
CA ARG A 200 -12.03 4.16 -18.57
C ARG A 200 -13.18 5.15 -18.70
N ASP A 201 -13.25 6.18 -17.85
CA ASP A 201 -14.40 7.11 -17.69
C ASP A 201 -15.74 6.36 -17.50
N ASP A 202 -15.68 5.15 -16.97
CA ASP A 202 -16.85 4.32 -16.67
C ASP A 202 -17.31 4.59 -15.23
N LYS A 203 -18.07 5.67 -15.08
CA LYS A 203 -18.54 6.15 -13.77
C LYS A 203 -19.50 5.18 -13.10
N GLN A 204 -20.33 4.49 -13.90
CA GLN A 204 -21.30 3.54 -13.38
C GLN A 204 -20.59 2.31 -12.78
N LYS A 205 -19.67 1.72 -13.54
CA LYS A 205 -18.90 0.55 -13.08
C LYS A 205 -17.97 0.91 -11.92
N ALA A 206 -17.44 2.14 -11.90
CA ALA A 206 -16.67 2.65 -10.77
C ALA A 206 -17.52 2.70 -9.50
N LEU A 207 -18.76 3.18 -9.58
CA LEU A 207 -19.66 3.21 -8.43
C LEU A 207 -20.01 1.81 -7.93
N GLU A 208 -20.46 0.93 -8.82
CA GLU A 208 -20.82 -0.46 -8.49
C GLU A 208 -19.68 -1.21 -7.80
N THR A 209 -18.45 -1.02 -8.30
CA THR A 209 -17.29 -1.70 -7.72
C THR A 209 -16.88 -1.11 -6.36
N LEU A 210 -17.03 0.21 -6.16
CA LEU A 210 -16.70 0.82 -4.88
C LEU A 210 -17.75 0.54 -3.81
N GLU A 211 -19.04 0.53 -4.18
CA GLU A 211 -20.14 0.10 -3.30
C GLU A 211 -19.95 -1.38 -2.88
N LYS A 212 -19.47 -2.23 -3.80
CA LYS A 212 -19.13 -3.61 -3.47
C LYS A 212 -17.94 -3.72 -2.53
N ALA A 213 -16.89 -2.91 -2.73
CA ALA A 213 -15.76 -2.85 -1.80
C ALA A 213 -16.22 -2.44 -0.40
N TYR A 214 -17.08 -1.44 -0.32
CA TYR A 214 -17.65 -0.95 0.93
C TYR A 214 -18.50 -2.01 1.63
N ALA A 215 -19.39 -2.69 0.93
CA ALA A 215 -20.23 -3.75 1.48
C ALA A 215 -19.42 -4.97 2.01
N LEU A 216 -18.18 -5.16 1.54
CA LEU A 216 -17.26 -6.18 2.04
C LEU A 216 -16.50 -5.75 3.29
N ASP A 217 -16.31 -4.46 3.49
CA ASP A 217 -15.62 -3.88 4.65
C ASP A 217 -16.17 -2.48 4.96
N GLU A 218 -17.28 -2.45 5.69
CA GLU A 218 -17.99 -1.22 6.06
C GLU A 218 -17.22 -0.39 7.11
N HIS A 219 -16.20 -0.99 7.76
CA HIS A 219 -15.37 -0.34 8.77
C HIS A 219 -14.08 0.25 8.20
N ASP A 220 -13.79 0.07 6.91
CA ASP A 220 -12.66 0.75 6.27
C ASP A 220 -13.02 2.22 5.99
N SER A 221 -12.54 3.10 6.88
CA SER A 221 -12.76 4.55 6.77
C SER A 221 -12.18 5.16 5.49
N ARG A 222 -11.22 4.50 4.83
CA ARG A 222 -10.68 4.94 3.54
C ARG A 222 -11.64 4.63 2.40
N ILE A 223 -12.23 3.42 2.38
CA ILE A 223 -13.25 3.07 1.38
C ILE A 223 -14.47 3.97 1.55
N LEU A 224 -14.90 4.23 2.79
CA LEU A 224 -15.98 5.17 3.11
C LEU A 224 -15.70 6.57 2.53
N MET A 225 -14.50 7.10 2.74
CA MET A 225 -14.10 8.41 2.24
C MET A 225 -14.11 8.46 0.71
N GLU A 226 -13.54 7.44 0.06
CA GLU A 226 -13.51 7.37 -1.41
C GLU A 226 -14.92 7.24 -2.00
N LEU A 227 -15.82 6.51 -1.34
CA LEU A 227 -17.21 6.36 -1.76
C LEU A 227 -17.99 7.68 -1.62
N ASP A 228 -17.84 8.40 -0.52
CA ASP A 228 -18.45 9.73 -0.37
C ASP A 228 -17.92 10.71 -1.41
N GLN A 229 -16.60 10.71 -1.68
CA GLN A 229 -16.04 11.56 -2.75
C GLN A 229 -16.57 11.18 -4.14
N LEU A 230 -16.79 9.89 -4.40
CA LEU A 230 -17.39 9.45 -5.66
C LEU A 230 -18.86 9.90 -5.76
N TYR A 231 -19.64 9.77 -4.69
CA TYR A 231 -21.01 10.29 -4.62
C TYR A 231 -21.06 11.79 -4.90
N LYS A 232 -20.14 12.57 -4.29
CA LYS A 232 -19.99 14.01 -4.56
C LYS A 232 -19.74 14.30 -6.04
N ARG A 233 -18.79 13.59 -6.67
CA ARG A 233 -18.45 13.76 -8.10
C ARG A 233 -19.57 13.34 -9.04
N LEU A 234 -20.42 12.41 -8.62
CA LEU A 234 -21.61 11.97 -9.36
C LEU A 234 -22.83 12.85 -9.10
N GLY A 235 -22.70 13.90 -8.25
CA GLY A 235 -23.76 14.87 -8.01
C GLY A 235 -24.87 14.34 -7.08
N ARG A 236 -24.61 13.38 -6.21
CA ARG A 236 -25.60 12.97 -5.20
C ARG A 236 -25.98 14.16 -4.31
N PRO A 237 -27.27 14.30 -3.93
CA PRO A 237 -27.74 15.36 -3.07
C PRO A 237 -26.99 15.45 -1.75
N HIS A 238 -26.75 16.68 -1.25
CA HIS A 238 -26.05 16.90 0.02
C HIS A 238 -26.74 16.19 1.20
N SER A 239 -28.08 16.14 1.20
CA SER A 239 -28.86 15.45 2.23
C SER A 239 -28.61 13.95 2.28
N GLU A 240 -28.48 13.30 1.10
CA GLU A 240 -28.19 11.86 1.03
C GLU A 240 -26.76 11.56 1.51
N ARG A 241 -25.78 12.37 1.07
CA ARG A 241 -24.40 12.24 1.49
C ARG A 241 -24.25 12.48 2.99
N LEU A 242 -24.94 13.50 3.53
CA LEU A 242 -24.92 13.78 4.97
C LEU A 242 -25.51 12.60 5.76
N ALA A 243 -26.67 12.08 5.34
CA ALA A 243 -27.27 10.90 5.98
C ALA A 243 -26.35 9.68 5.93
N PHE A 244 -25.64 9.48 4.83
CA PHE A 244 -24.65 8.40 4.69
C PHE A 244 -23.50 8.56 5.70
N LEU A 245 -22.91 9.77 5.84
CA LEU A 245 -21.83 9.99 6.80
C LEU A 245 -22.33 9.92 8.26
N GLU A 246 -23.54 10.42 8.55
CA GLU A 246 -24.15 10.34 9.89
C GLU A 246 -24.47 8.90 10.33
N ALA A 247 -24.74 8.00 9.38
CA ALA A 247 -24.93 6.58 9.67
C ALA A 247 -23.62 5.84 10.04
N HIS A 248 -22.43 6.46 9.76
CA HIS A 248 -21.11 5.82 9.92
C HIS A 248 -20.16 6.70 10.76
N LEU A 249 -20.69 7.28 11.83
CA LEU A 249 -19.92 8.22 12.68
C LEU A 249 -18.62 7.65 13.23
N PRO A 250 -18.53 6.40 13.69
CA PRO A 250 -17.26 5.83 14.18
C PRO A 250 -16.14 5.88 13.13
N GLU A 251 -16.44 5.59 11.87
CA GLU A 251 -15.49 5.61 10.76
C GLU A 251 -15.19 7.05 10.31
N VAL A 252 -16.19 7.93 10.31
CA VAL A 252 -16.03 9.35 9.98
C VAL A 252 -15.11 10.05 10.97
N GLU A 253 -15.24 9.74 12.26
CA GLU A 253 -14.43 10.33 13.33
C GLU A 253 -12.98 9.86 13.34
N GLN A 254 -12.64 8.76 12.66
CA GLN A 254 -11.27 8.31 12.52
C GLN A 254 -10.44 9.18 11.57
N ARG A 255 -11.09 10.00 10.70
CA ARG A 255 -10.43 10.74 9.64
C ARG A 255 -10.82 12.20 9.60
N ASP A 256 -9.84 13.07 9.51
CA ASP A 256 -10.05 14.52 9.43
C ASP A 256 -10.71 14.94 8.11
N ASP A 257 -10.37 14.28 7.01
CA ASP A 257 -10.96 14.55 5.69
C ASP A 257 -12.46 14.19 5.62
N LEU A 258 -12.91 13.11 6.27
CA LEU A 258 -14.33 12.78 6.41
C LEU A 258 -15.05 13.72 7.37
N SER A 259 -14.42 14.06 8.50
CA SER A 259 -14.98 14.98 9.50
C SER A 259 -15.23 16.36 8.89
N ILE A 260 -14.28 16.89 8.10
CA ILE A 260 -14.46 18.19 7.44
C ILE A 260 -15.48 18.12 6.29
N GLU A 261 -15.61 16.99 5.61
CA GLU A 261 -16.65 16.83 4.60
C GLU A 261 -18.05 16.82 5.23
N ARG A 262 -18.23 16.17 6.38
CA ARG A 262 -19.47 16.22 7.17
C ARG A 262 -19.80 17.66 7.60
N ILE A 263 -18.82 18.40 8.13
CA ILE A 263 -18.98 19.82 8.49
C ILE A 263 -19.36 20.65 7.26
N THR A 264 -18.74 20.40 6.12
CA THR A 264 -19.06 21.07 4.85
C THR A 264 -20.52 20.83 4.48
N LEU A 265 -21.00 19.59 4.59
CA LEU A 265 -22.39 19.23 4.31
C LEU A 265 -23.38 19.87 5.30
N TYR A 266 -23.04 20.01 6.58
CA TYR A 266 -23.84 20.79 7.52
C TYR A 266 -23.97 22.26 7.09
N ASN A 267 -22.87 22.91 6.72
CA ASN A 267 -22.88 24.29 6.23
C ASN A 267 -23.71 24.43 4.95
N GLN A 268 -23.58 23.51 4.02
CA GLN A 268 -24.37 23.50 2.77
C GLN A 268 -25.85 23.23 2.98
N SER A 269 -26.20 22.61 4.11
CA SER A 269 -27.59 22.32 4.50
C SER A 269 -28.18 23.39 5.44
N GLY A 270 -27.46 24.50 5.69
CA GLY A 270 -27.91 25.57 6.60
C GLY A 270 -27.81 25.21 8.10
N ARG A 271 -27.19 24.08 8.44
CA ARG A 271 -27.00 23.61 9.84
C ARG A 271 -25.72 24.20 10.43
N TYR A 272 -25.62 25.53 10.43
CA TYR A 272 -24.38 26.24 10.78
C TYR A 272 -23.99 26.11 12.25
N ALA A 273 -24.96 25.96 13.16
CA ALA A 273 -24.70 25.76 14.58
C ALA A 273 -23.99 24.42 14.84
N GLU A 274 -24.50 23.34 14.24
CA GLU A 274 -23.87 22.01 14.33
C GLU A 274 -22.48 22.00 13.70
N ALA A 275 -22.29 22.67 12.55
CA ALA A 275 -20.98 22.83 11.94
C ALA A 275 -19.99 23.54 12.88
N LYS A 276 -20.42 24.63 13.56
CA LYS A 276 -19.61 25.37 14.54
C LYS A 276 -19.21 24.48 15.71
N GLU A 277 -20.14 23.70 16.27
CA GLU A 277 -19.90 22.79 17.40
C GLU A 277 -18.90 21.68 17.02
N LEU A 278 -19.05 21.04 15.86
CA LEU A 278 -18.16 19.99 15.41
C LEU A 278 -16.73 20.48 15.19
N ILE A 279 -16.56 21.68 14.62
CA ILE A 279 -15.23 22.29 14.43
C ILE A 279 -14.59 22.56 15.80
N ALA A 280 -15.34 23.06 16.77
CA ALA A 280 -14.81 23.37 18.11
C ALA A 280 -14.44 22.11 18.93
N ALA A 281 -15.10 20.99 18.66
CA ALA A 281 -14.93 19.75 19.42
C ALA A 281 -13.74 18.89 18.98
N ARG A 282 -13.08 19.23 17.86
CA ARG A 282 -12.03 18.39 17.26
C ARG A 282 -10.73 19.15 17.04
N ASN A 283 -9.60 18.50 17.31
CA ASN A 283 -8.29 18.92 16.82
C ASN A 283 -8.04 18.27 15.47
N PHE A 284 -7.71 19.09 14.47
CA PHE A 284 -7.43 18.63 13.13
C PHE A 284 -5.93 18.55 12.88
N HIS A 285 -5.50 17.55 12.11
CA HIS A 285 -4.12 17.42 11.70
C HIS A 285 -3.97 17.93 10.25
N PRO A 286 -2.90 18.64 9.91
CA PRO A 286 -2.65 19.05 8.54
C PRO A 286 -2.51 17.82 7.62
N TRP A 287 -3.14 17.88 6.44
CA TRP A 287 -2.95 16.87 5.40
C TRP A 287 -2.84 17.54 4.03
N GLU A 288 -2.12 16.89 3.12
CA GLU A 288 -1.95 17.37 1.76
C GLU A 288 -3.31 17.47 1.03
N GLY A 289 -3.59 18.64 0.44
CA GLY A 289 -4.86 18.95 -0.21
C GLY A 289 -6.00 19.33 0.74
N GLY A 290 -5.70 19.49 2.03
CA GLY A 290 -6.62 19.97 3.08
C GLY A 290 -6.49 21.45 3.41
N GLU A 291 -5.49 22.11 2.81
CA GLU A 291 -5.14 23.49 3.13
C GLU A 291 -6.33 24.45 2.97
N GLY A 292 -6.61 25.20 4.02
CA GLY A 292 -7.70 26.18 4.05
C GLY A 292 -9.12 25.59 4.12
N LYS A 293 -9.32 24.28 4.02
CA LYS A 293 -10.67 23.69 4.08
C LYS A 293 -11.32 23.90 5.43
N ILE A 294 -10.60 23.61 6.50
CA ILE A 294 -11.14 23.73 7.86
C ILE A 294 -11.39 25.20 8.19
N THR A 295 -10.41 26.07 7.96
CA THR A 295 -10.53 27.52 8.17
C THR A 295 -11.68 28.10 7.36
N GLY A 296 -11.84 27.66 6.11
CA GLY A 296 -12.95 28.09 5.27
C GLY A 296 -14.32 27.71 5.84
N GLN A 297 -14.49 26.50 6.37
CA GLN A 297 -15.74 26.08 7.01
C GLN A 297 -15.96 26.76 8.36
N TYR A 298 -14.88 27.02 9.10
CA TYR A 298 -14.91 27.77 10.36
C TYR A 298 -15.44 29.20 10.15
N VAL A 299 -14.92 29.92 9.18
CA VAL A 299 -15.37 31.27 8.84
C VAL A 299 -16.80 31.25 8.31
N LEU A 300 -17.11 30.32 7.40
CA LEU A 300 -18.42 30.23 6.76
C LEU A 300 -19.55 30.07 7.78
N CYS A 301 -19.46 29.12 8.71
CA CYS A 301 -20.54 28.91 9.68
C CYS A 301 -20.75 30.13 10.58
N ARG A 302 -19.70 30.85 10.99
CA ARG A 302 -19.81 32.06 11.83
C ARG A 302 -20.42 33.24 11.08
N VAL A 303 -20.00 33.44 9.85
CA VAL A 303 -20.57 34.48 9.00
C VAL A 303 -22.07 34.24 8.76
N GLU A 304 -22.46 33.01 8.47
CA GLU A 304 -23.89 32.71 8.24
C GLU A 304 -24.70 32.82 9.55
N LEU A 305 -24.17 32.38 10.69
CA LEU A 305 -24.80 32.59 12.00
C LEU A 305 -24.91 34.09 12.36
N ALA A 306 -23.88 34.90 12.04
CA ALA A 306 -23.92 36.36 12.25
C ALA A 306 -25.00 37.02 11.40
N LYS A 307 -25.21 36.60 10.15
CA LYS A 307 -26.30 37.07 9.27
C LYS A 307 -27.68 36.74 9.87
N ILE A 308 -27.85 35.54 10.44
CA ILE A 308 -29.08 35.16 11.11
C ILE A 308 -29.30 36.05 12.35
N ALA A 309 -28.31 36.23 13.23
CA ALA A 309 -28.38 37.11 14.39
C ALA A 309 -28.69 38.56 14.01
N LEU A 310 -28.09 39.05 12.91
CA LEU A 310 -28.37 40.39 12.37
C LEU A 310 -29.83 40.53 11.93
N SER A 311 -30.40 39.56 11.24
CA SER A 311 -31.78 39.55 10.77
C SER A 311 -32.77 39.56 11.97
N GLU A 312 -32.39 38.95 13.10
CA GLU A 312 -33.12 38.89 14.34
C GLU A 312 -32.84 40.10 15.27
N LYS A 313 -32.05 41.07 14.79
CA LYS A 313 -31.64 42.29 15.54
C LYS A 313 -30.80 42.00 16.81
N ARG A 314 -30.15 40.83 16.88
CA ARG A 314 -29.20 40.42 17.93
C ARG A 314 -27.80 40.91 17.56
N TYR A 315 -27.61 42.23 17.54
CA TYR A 315 -26.40 42.89 17.00
C TYR A 315 -25.13 42.52 17.80
N ALA A 316 -25.23 42.37 19.14
CA ALA A 316 -24.11 42.00 19.97
C ALA A 316 -23.62 40.56 19.62
N ASP A 317 -24.55 39.63 19.47
CA ASP A 317 -24.22 38.24 19.09
C ASP A 317 -23.60 38.17 17.69
N ALA A 318 -24.13 38.95 16.73
CA ALA A 318 -23.58 39.04 15.40
C ALA A 318 -22.13 39.57 15.41
N LEU A 319 -21.82 40.57 16.24
CA LEU A 319 -20.48 41.13 16.37
C LEU A 319 -19.51 40.08 16.92
N VAL A 320 -19.89 39.38 18.00
CA VAL A 320 -19.06 38.31 18.60
C VAL A 320 -18.73 37.23 17.58
N LEU A 321 -19.71 36.79 16.81
CA LEU A 321 -19.49 35.77 15.75
C LEU A 321 -18.52 36.23 14.68
N LEU A 322 -18.57 37.52 14.30
CA LEU A 322 -17.63 38.08 13.31
C LEU A 322 -16.22 38.27 13.90
N ASP A 323 -16.11 38.73 15.16
CA ASP A 323 -14.85 38.88 15.86
C ASP A 323 -14.13 37.51 15.98
N GLU A 324 -14.89 36.41 16.19
CA GLU A 324 -14.33 35.05 16.17
C GLU A 324 -13.64 34.70 14.81
N THR A 325 -14.04 35.31 13.67
CA THR A 325 -13.45 35.02 12.36
C THR A 325 -12.08 35.64 12.16
N ASP A 326 -11.73 36.68 12.93
CA ASP A 326 -10.42 37.33 12.87
C ASP A 326 -9.33 36.52 13.64
N ALA A 327 -9.76 35.59 14.48
CA ALA A 327 -8.86 34.71 15.22
C ALA A 327 -8.70 33.37 14.51
N CYS A 328 -7.46 32.90 14.41
CA CYS A 328 -7.21 31.51 14.00
C CYS A 328 -7.58 30.59 15.18
N PRO A 329 -8.48 29.61 14.99
CA PRO A 329 -8.82 28.69 16.09
C PRO A 329 -7.59 27.89 16.54
N PHE A 330 -7.51 27.65 17.84
CA PHE A 330 -6.38 26.95 18.47
C PHE A 330 -6.26 25.47 18.05
N ASN A 331 -7.30 24.92 17.48
CA ASN A 331 -7.43 23.52 17.08
C ASN A 331 -7.24 23.28 15.58
N LEU A 332 -6.68 24.26 14.87
CA LEU A 332 -6.39 24.20 13.43
C LEU A 332 -4.91 24.23 13.13
#